data_8e7eda50d24ca8ff9932712af9933e56
#
_entry.id   8e7eda50d24ca8ff9932712af9933e56
#
_cell.length_a   1.000
_cell.length_b   1.000
_cell.length_c   1.000
_cell.angle_alpha   90.00
_cell.angle_beta   90.00
_cell.angle_gamma   90.00
#
_symmetry.space_group_name_H-M   'P 1'
#
loop_
_entity.id
_entity.type
_entity.pdbx_description
1 polymer ?
#
loop_
_entity_poly.entity_id
_entity_poly.type
_entity_poly.pdbx_seq_one_letter_code
_entity_poly.pdbx_strand_id
1 'polypeptide(L)'
;AIGPYKGGLRFHPTVTLSVLKFLGFEQTFKNSLTTLPMGGGKGGSDFSPKGKSDNEIMRFCQSFMSELYRHIGPNTDVPAGDIGVGGREIGFLFGQYKRLKNEFTGVLTGKGIGWGGSLIRPEATGFGSVYFVQHMLANLGKEIEGKVFSVSGFGNVAWGAIMKINELGGKVVTISGPDGYIYDADGIKGEKVDYLLELRASNNDVVQPYAEEFGAQFVAAKKPWECAVDIAIPCATENELTLEDAKTLVKNGCFLVAETSNMGCTAEAVNYLTEAISFAPGKAVNAGGVAVSGLEMSQNSIRMNWPKEEVDMYLHRIMKEIHDTCVKYGKRGDKVNYVVGANVGGFVKVADAMLAQGIV
;
A
#
# COMPACT_ATOMS: atom_id res chain seq x y z
N ALA A 1 -15.87 14.19 7.34
CA ALA A 1 -16.96 14.65 6.46
C ALA A 1 -17.47 13.57 5.51
N ILE A 2 -16.64 12.65 5.04
CA ILE A 2 -17.00 11.65 4.01
C ILE A 2 -17.25 10.23 4.55
N GLY A 3 -17.14 9.99 5.83
CA GLY A 3 -17.39 8.69 6.46
C GLY A 3 -16.64 8.51 7.77
N PRO A 4 -16.76 7.34 8.43
CA PRO A 4 -16.01 7.00 9.62
C PRO A 4 -14.52 7.17 9.39
N TYR A 5 -13.78 7.55 10.42
CA TYR A 5 -12.33 7.62 10.34
C TYR A 5 -11.75 6.24 10.03
N LYS A 6 -10.72 6.20 9.20
CA LYS A 6 -10.06 4.97 8.78
C LYS A 6 -8.57 5.18 8.58
N GLY A 7 -7.77 4.33 9.17
CA GLY A 7 -6.32 4.33 9.00
C GLY A 7 -5.61 3.41 9.95
N GLY A 8 -4.28 3.32 9.84
CA GLY A 8 -3.48 2.37 10.59
C GLY A 8 -3.07 2.85 11.98
N LEU A 9 -2.87 1.90 12.88
CA LEU A 9 -2.14 2.09 14.13
C LEU A 9 -0.67 1.75 13.88
N ARG A 10 0.24 2.63 14.30
CA ARG A 10 1.69 2.43 14.19
C ARG A 10 2.30 2.23 15.56
N PHE A 11 3.02 1.10 15.74
CA PHE A 11 3.82 0.85 16.94
C PHE A 11 5.30 0.88 16.57
N HIS A 12 5.94 2.04 16.81
CA HIS A 12 7.34 2.25 16.43
C HIS A 12 7.96 3.35 17.29
N PRO A 13 9.23 3.25 17.73
CA PRO A 13 9.86 4.25 18.59
C PRO A 13 9.88 5.69 18.04
N THR A 14 9.75 5.86 16.74
CA THR A 14 9.72 7.20 16.09
C THR A 14 8.34 7.83 16.07
N VAL A 15 7.31 7.18 16.61
CA VAL A 15 5.96 7.74 16.63
C VAL A 15 5.90 8.95 17.56
N THR A 16 5.45 10.05 17.00
CA THR A 16 5.15 11.30 17.72
C THR A 16 3.80 11.84 17.26
N LEU A 17 3.23 12.76 18.02
CA LEU A 17 1.98 13.42 17.64
C LEU A 17 2.09 14.11 16.28
N SER A 18 3.24 14.71 15.96
CA SER A 18 3.50 15.34 14.67
C SER A 18 3.44 14.34 13.52
N VAL A 19 4.10 13.19 13.69
CA VAL A 19 4.07 12.09 12.70
C VAL A 19 2.63 11.59 12.49
N LEU A 20 1.86 11.37 13.56
CA LEU A 20 0.47 10.90 13.44
C LEU A 20 -0.44 11.92 12.78
N LYS A 21 -0.29 13.22 13.06
CA LYS A 21 -1.04 14.29 12.39
C LYS A 21 -0.76 14.31 10.89
N PHE A 22 0.51 14.24 10.49
CA PHE A 22 0.89 14.17 9.08
C PHE A 22 0.30 12.94 8.38
N LEU A 23 0.48 11.76 8.99
CA LEU A 23 -0.04 10.52 8.44
C LEU A 23 -1.59 10.51 8.35
N GLY A 24 -2.28 11.10 9.33
CA GLY A 24 -3.74 11.24 9.31
C GLY A 24 -4.22 12.18 8.20
N PHE A 25 -3.50 13.27 7.98
CA PHE A 25 -3.76 14.20 6.89
C PHE A 25 -3.60 13.50 5.51
N GLU A 26 -2.48 12.82 5.28
CA GLU A 26 -2.25 12.04 4.06
C GLU A 26 -3.31 10.94 3.87
N GLN A 27 -3.70 10.28 4.96
CA GLN A 27 -4.73 9.23 4.92
C GLN A 27 -6.09 9.78 4.49
N THR A 28 -6.44 11.00 4.86
CA THR A 28 -7.69 11.65 4.45
C THR A 28 -7.77 11.76 2.92
N PHE A 29 -6.72 12.23 2.26
CA PHE A 29 -6.68 12.33 0.79
C PHE A 29 -6.66 10.96 0.11
N LYS A 30 -5.91 10.01 0.65
CA LYS A 30 -5.89 8.63 0.13
C LYS A 30 -7.27 8.00 0.16
N ASN A 31 -7.96 8.08 1.31
CA ASN A 31 -9.27 7.47 1.49
C ASN A 31 -10.33 8.12 0.61
N SER A 32 -10.28 9.44 0.45
CA SER A 32 -11.23 10.17 -0.40
C SER A 32 -11.19 9.74 -1.87
N LEU A 33 -10.02 9.33 -2.35
CA LEU A 33 -9.86 8.82 -3.71
C LEU A 33 -10.53 7.46 -3.94
N THR A 34 -10.69 6.63 -2.89
CA THR A 34 -11.22 5.26 -3.03
C THR A 34 -12.70 5.17 -3.40
N THR A 35 -13.41 6.29 -3.46
CA THR A 35 -14.88 6.38 -3.63
C THR A 35 -15.70 5.79 -2.46
N LEU A 36 -15.07 5.04 -1.58
CA LEU A 36 -15.72 4.48 -0.39
C LEU A 36 -15.99 5.55 0.67
N PRO A 37 -17.04 5.40 1.49
CA PRO A 37 -17.41 6.35 2.52
C PRO A 37 -16.50 6.20 3.76
N MET A 38 -15.27 6.68 3.65
CA MET A 38 -14.26 6.62 4.71
C MET A 38 -13.53 7.95 4.86
N GLY A 39 -13.50 8.46 6.09
CA GLY A 39 -12.60 9.54 6.49
C GLY A 39 -11.16 9.05 6.65
N GLY A 40 -10.25 9.92 7.09
CA GLY A 40 -8.86 9.57 7.39
C GLY A 40 -8.56 9.66 8.87
N GLY A 41 -7.78 8.73 9.38
CA GLY A 41 -7.28 8.73 10.75
C GLY A 41 -5.96 8.00 10.85
N LYS A 42 -5.19 8.30 11.89
CA LYS A 42 -3.99 7.57 12.27
C LYS A 42 -3.83 7.60 13.78
N GLY A 43 -3.38 6.50 14.33
CA GLY A 43 -3.05 6.38 15.73
C GLY A 43 -1.75 5.61 15.93
N GLY A 44 -1.30 5.50 17.18
CA GLY A 44 -0.12 4.70 17.46
C GLY A 44 0.51 4.96 18.81
N SER A 45 1.67 4.37 19.00
CA SER A 45 2.50 4.48 20.19
C SER A 45 3.97 4.39 19.82
N ASP A 46 4.85 4.94 20.64
CA ASP A 46 6.30 4.78 20.58
C ASP A 46 6.78 3.39 21.04
N PHE A 47 5.87 2.49 21.42
CA PHE A 47 6.18 1.10 21.73
C PHE A 47 6.78 0.38 20.51
N SER A 48 7.88 -0.38 20.74
CA SER A 48 8.47 -1.24 19.71
C SER A 48 8.11 -2.70 19.97
N PRO A 49 7.39 -3.38 19.06
CA PRO A 49 7.16 -4.82 19.16
C PRO A 49 8.39 -5.65 18.80
N LYS A 50 9.41 -5.06 18.17
CA LYS A 50 10.63 -5.77 17.74
C LYS A 50 11.38 -6.32 18.96
N GLY A 51 11.67 -7.62 18.94
CA GLY A 51 12.38 -8.31 20.03
C GLY A 51 11.51 -8.60 21.27
N LYS A 52 10.21 -8.35 21.22
CA LYS A 52 9.26 -8.68 22.28
C LYS A 52 8.60 -10.04 22.04
N SER A 53 8.30 -10.74 23.12
CA SER A 53 7.50 -11.95 23.06
C SER A 53 6.03 -11.67 22.72
N ASP A 54 5.31 -12.66 22.23
CA ASP A 54 3.88 -12.56 21.97
C ASP A 54 3.08 -12.16 23.22
N ASN A 55 3.47 -12.63 24.40
CA ASN A 55 2.84 -12.25 25.65
C ASN A 55 3.02 -10.77 25.99
N GLU A 56 4.22 -10.21 25.79
CA GLU A 56 4.47 -8.79 26.01
C GLU A 56 3.66 -7.93 25.04
N ILE A 57 3.64 -8.31 23.76
CA ILE A 57 2.87 -7.62 22.73
C ILE A 57 1.38 -7.71 23.01
N MET A 58 0.87 -8.88 23.38
CA MET A 58 -0.53 -9.07 23.75
C MET A 58 -0.92 -8.17 24.94
N ARG A 59 -0.13 -8.13 26.00
CA ARG A 59 -0.40 -7.28 27.18
C ARG A 59 -0.40 -5.80 26.80
N PHE A 60 0.55 -5.38 25.96
CA PHE A 60 0.57 -4.02 25.48
C PHE A 60 -0.68 -3.69 24.67
N CYS A 61 -1.07 -4.53 23.70
CA CYS A 61 -2.28 -4.34 22.89
C CYS A 61 -3.55 -4.29 23.76
N GLN A 62 -3.66 -5.12 24.77
CA GLN A 62 -4.78 -5.13 25.71
C GLN A 62 -4.83 -3.84 26.53
N SER A 63 -3.70 -3.38 27.06
CA SER A 63 -3.61 -2.12 27.80
C SER A 63 -3.96 -0.93 26.92
N PHE A 64 -3.37 -0.87 25.72
CA PHE A 64 -3.65 0.19 24.72
C PHE A 64 -5.13 0.23 24.35
N MET A 65 -5.75 -0.92 24.09
CA MET A 65 -7.18 -1.01 23.74
C MET A 65 -8.08 -0.64 24.93
N SER A 66 -7.65 -0.84 26.18
CA SER A 66 -8.44 -0.46 27.36
C SER A 66 -8.66 1.06 27.46
N GLU A 67 -7.80 1.86 26.83
CA GLU A 67 -8.03 3.30 26.67
C GLU A 67 -8.70 3.65 25.33
N LEU A 68 -8.27 3.00 24.24
CA LEU A 68 -8.73 3.33 22.89
C LEU A 68 -10.20 2.98 22.63
N TYR A 69 -10.75 1.91 23.23
CA TYR A 69 -12.08 1.37 22.90
C TYR A 69 -13.22 2.38 23.03
N ARG A 70 -13.05 3.41 23.84
CA ARG A 70 -14.04 4.49 24.02
C ARG A 70 -14.14 5.43 22.82
N HIS A 71 -13.13 5.46 21.99
CA HIS A 71 -12.97 6.42 20.90
C HIS A 71 -13.15 5.79 19.51
N ILE A 72 -13.24 4.47 19.44
CA ILE A 72 -13.36 3.72 18.18
C ILE A 72 -14.64 2.91 18.11
N GLY A 73 -15.01 2.51 16.90
CA GLY A 73 -16.21 1.70 16.65
C GLY A 73 -16.45 1.57 15.15
N PRO A 74 -17.34 0.64 14.73
CA PRO A 74 -17.58 0.36 13.31
C PRO A 74 -18.09 1.57 12.52
N ASN A 75 -18.73 2.53 13.19
CA ASN A 75 -19.32 3.73 12.58
C ASN A 75 -18.62 5.04 12.99
N THR A 76 -17.54 4.98 13.76
CA THR A 76 -16.84 6.17 14.28
C THR A 76 -15.42 6.24 13.77
N ASP A 77 -14.58 5.30 14.18
CA ASP A 77 -13.19 5.16 13.80
C ASP A 77 -12.84 3.68 13.71
N VAL A 78 -12.34 3.26 12.57
CA VAL A 78 -12.01 1.85 12.28
C VAL A 78 -10.52 1.74 12.00
N PRO A 79 -9.69 1.51 13.04
CA PRO A 79 -8.25 1.36 12.86
C PRO A 79 -7.87 0.10 12.07
N ALA A 80 -6.65 0.11 11.53
CA ALA A 80 -6.04 -1.00 10.80
C ALA A 80 -4.59 -1.20 11.23
N GLY A 81 -3.90 -2.13 10.57
CA GLY A 81 -2.46 -2.29 10.71
C GLY A 81 -1.65 -1.19 9.99
N ASP A 82 -0.46 -0.96 10.51
CA ASP A 82 0.60 -0.13 9.95
C ASP A 82 1.95 -0.67 10.49
N ILE A 83 3.05 0.06 10.40
CA ILE A 83 4.35 -0.38 10.93
C ILE A 83 4.22 -0.85 12.39
N GLY A 84 4.69 -2.06 12.67
CA GLY A 84 4.62 -2.68 14.01
C GLY A 84 3.23 -3.18 14.42
N VAL A 85 2.24 -3.11 13.56
CA VAL A 85 0.88 -3.64 13.79
C VAL A 85 0.45 -4.50 12.60
N GLY A 86 0.60 -5.79 12.73
CA GLY A 86 0.16 -6.79 11.76
C GLY A 86 -1.10 -7.53 12.22
N GLY A 87 -1.39 -8.65 11.57
CA GLY A 87 -2.56 -9.49 11.89
C GLY A 87 -2.57 -10.00 13.34
N ARG A 88 -1.39 -10.27 13.93
CA ARG A 88 -1.22 -10.67 15.34
C ARG A 88 -1.70 -9.56 16.28
N GLU A 89 -1.20 -8.35 16.12
CA GLU A 89 -1.58 -7.19 16.94
C GLU A 89 -3.05 -6.83 16.76
N ILE A 90 -3.56 -6.88 15.52
CA ILE A 90 -4.99 -6.68 15.23
C ILE A 90 -5.83 -7.72 15.99
N GLY A 91 -5.38 -8.97 16.04
CA GLY A 91 -6.05 -10.02 16.82
C GLY A 91 -6.13 -9.70 18.30
N PHE A 92 -5.01 -9.30 18.90
CA PHE A 92 -4.96 -8.95 20.32
C PHE A 92 -5.81 -7.70 20.66
N LEU A 93 -5.75 -6.69 19.80
CA LEU A 93 -6.58 -5.49 19.93
C LEU A 93 -8.07 -5.80 19.80
N PHE A 94 -8.45 -6.60 18.81
CA PHE A 94 -9.85 -6.98 18.58
C PHE A 94 -10.40 -7.83 19.72
N GLY A 95 -9.62 -8.79 20.22
CA GLY A 95 -10.00 -9.62 21.37
C GLY A 95 -10.32 -8.79 22.60
N GLN A 96 -9.50 -7.78 22.92
CA GLN A 96 -9.72 -6.90 24.05
C GLN A 96 -10.92 -5.95 23.81
N TYR A 97 -11.08 -5.40 22.59
CA TYR A 97 -12.25 -4.59 22.26
C TYR A 97 -13.56 -5.37 22.45
N LYS A 98 -13.62 -6.59 21.88
CA LYS A 98 -14.76 -7.50 22.03
C LYS A 98 -15.09 -7.78 23.49
N ARG A 99 -14.06 -8.00 24.33
CA ARG A 99 -14.25 -8.22 25.76
C ARG A 99 -14.83 -7.01 26.49
N LEU A 100 -14.34 -5.79 26.18
CA LEU A 100 -14.75 -4.56 26.85
C LEU A 100 -16.15 -4.09 26.41
N LYS A 101 -16.45 -4.18 25.12
CA LYS A 101 -17.72 -3.74 24.55
C LYS A 101 -18.81 -4.80 24.63
N ASN A 102 -18.46 -6.07 24.83
CA ASN A 102 -19.36 -7.22 24.70
C ASN A 102 -20.07 -7.26 23.34
N GLU A 103 -19.35 -6.89 22.27
CA GLU A 103 -19.86 -6.81 20.91
C GLU A 103 -18.88 -7.46 19.93
N PHE A 104 -19.41 -8.12 18.90
CA PHE A 104 -18.66 -8.61 17.77
C PHE A 104 -19.04 -7.78 16.54
N THR A 105 -18.23 -6.75 16.24
CA THR A 105 -18.55 -5.73 15.23
C THR A 105 -17.44 -5.60 14.19
N GLY A 106 -17.68 -4.74 13.18
CA GLY A 106 -16.71 -4.39 12.15
C GLY A 106 -15.65 -3.37 12.57
N VAL A 107 -15.40 -3.21 13.85
CA VAL A 107 -14.25 -2.42 14.33
C VAL A 107 -12.94 -3.12 13.98
N LEU A 108 -11.91 -2.36 13.65
CA LEU A 108 -10.62 -2.84 13.15
C LEU A 108 -10.73 -3.57 11.80
N THR A 109 -9.74 -3.38 10.94
CA THR A 109 -9.56 -4.16 9.70
C THR A 109 -8.19 -4.80 9.64
N GLY A 110 -8.04 -5.82 8.78
CA GLY A 110 -6.91 -6.72 8.79
C GLY A 110 -7.12 -7.90 9.75
N LYS A 111 -8.39 -8.20 10.05
CA LYS A 111 -8.78 -9.35 10.86
C LYS A 111 -8.49 -10.67 10.12
N GLY A 112 -8.38 -11.75 10.87
CA GLY A 112 -8.29 -13.09 10.30
C GLY A 112 -9.59 -13.50 9.58
N ILE A 113 -9.47 -14.30 8.51
CA ILE A 113 -10.61 -14.73 7.68
C ILE A 113 -11.72 -15.37 8.51
N GLY A 114 -11.36 -16.19 9.50
CA GLY A 114 -12.32 -16.89 10.35
C GLY A 114 -13.11 -16.01 11.33
N TRP A 115 -12.78 -14.72 11.44
CA TRP A 115 -13.40 -13.80 12.40
C TRP A 115 -13.59 -12.37 11.86
N GLY A 116 -13.96 -12.26 10.58
CA GLY A 116 -14.42 -11.03 9.94
C GLY A 116 -13.41 -10.37 9.03
N GLY A 117 -12.30 -11.04 8.69
CA GLY A 117 -11.33 -10.56 7.70
C GLY A 117 -11.83 -10.71 6.27
N SER A 118 -11.17 -10.01 5.34
CA SER A 118 -11.42 -10.09 3.89
C SER A 118 -10.29 -10.83 3.18
N LEU A 119 -10.64 -11.58 2.14
CA LEU A 119 -9.68 -12.13 1.17
C LEU A 119 -8.95 -10.98 0.44
N ILE A 120 -7.83 -11.32 -0.19
CA ILE A 120 -6.94 -10.38 -0.94
C ILE A 120 -6.28 -9.31 -0.05
N ARG A 121 -6.52 -9.26 1.25
CA ARG A 121 -5.99 -8.17 2.10
C ARG A 121 -4.45 -8.10 2.12
N PRO A 122 -3.69 -9.21 2.22
CA PRO A 122 -2.22 -9.17 2.15
C PRO A 122 -1.67 -8.63 0.83
N GLU A 123 -2.27 -9.02 -0.30
CA GLU A 123 -1.86 -8.68 -1.65
C GLU A 123 -2.41 -7.33 -2.14
N ALA A 124 -3.43 -6.80 -1.47
CA ALA A 124 -4.27 -5.70 -1.96
C ALA A 124 -3.51 -4.47 -2.42
N THR A 125 -2.45 -4.08 -1.72
CA THR A 125 -1.65 -2.91 -2.10
C THR A 125 -0.91 -3.16 -3.39
N GLY A 126 -0.27 -4.32 -3.53
CA GLY A 126 0.43 -4.71 -4.75
C GLY A 126 -0.53 -4.90 -5.94
N PHE A 127 -1.62 -5.61 -5.74
CA PHE A 127 -2.66 -5.80 -6.78
C PHE A 127 -3.21 -4.46 -7.26
N GLY A 128 -3.61 -3.60 -6.32
CA GLY A 128 -4.13 -2.27 -6.64
C GLY A 128 -3.14 -1.41 -7.40
N SER A 129 -1.86 -1.44 -7.00
CA SER A 129 -0.81 -0.70 -7.72
C SER A 129 -0.69 -1.13 -9.17
N VAL A 130 -0.74 -2.43 -9.45
CA VAL A 130 -0.66 -2.96 -10.81
C VAL A 130 -1.91 -2.62 -11.62
N TYR A 131 -3.10 -2.65 -11.02
CA TYR A 131 -4.32 -2.17 -11.68
C TYR A 131 -4.24 -0.68 -12.02
N PHE A 132 -3.69 0.14 -11.12
CA PHE A 132 -3.47 1.55 -11.43
C PHE A 132 -2.50 1.73 -12.60
N VAL A 133 -1.37 0.99 -12.62
CA VAL A 133 -0.42 0.96 -13.75
C VAL A 133 -1.09 0.51 -15.04
N GLN A 134 -1.94 -0.50 -15.00
CA GLN A 134 -2.72 -0.97 -16.17
C GLN A 134 -3.55 0.17 -16.77
N HIS A 135 -4.21 0.98 -15.94
CA HIS A 135 -4.99 2.13 -16.41
C HIS A 135 -4.09 3.27 -16.91
N MET A 136 -2.92 3.50 -16.28
CA MET A 136 -1.95 4.46 -16.81
C MET A 136 -1.46 4.04 -18.20
N LEU A 137 -1.16 2.75 -18.39
CA LEU A 137 -0.72 2.21 -19.69
C LEU A 137 -1.83 2.31 -20.74
N ALA A 138 -3.06 1.97 -20.39
CA ALA A 138 -4.21 2.12 -21.29
C ALA A 138 -4.39 3.58 -21.76
N ASN A 139 -4.17 4.55 -20.85
CA ASN A 139 -4.19 5.98 -21.21
C ASN A 139 -3.05 6.39 -22.16
N LEU A 140 -1.97 5.60 -22.22
CA LEU A 140 -0.86 5.75 -23.16
C LEU A 140 -0.98 4.87 -24.41
N GLY A 141 -2.10 4.14 -24.57
CA GLY A 141 -2.28 3.18 -25.65
C GLY A 141 -1.36 1.94 -25.56
N LYS A 142 -1.00 1.54 -24.36
CA LYS A 142 -0.10 0.42 -24.07
C LYS A 142 -0.76 -0.59 -23.13
N GLU A 143 -0.17 -1.76 -23.01
CA GLU A 143 -0.61 -2.86 -22.13
C GLU A 143 0.54 -3.32 -21.23
N ILE A 144 0.21 -4.07 -20.16
CA ILE A 144 1.19 -4.68 -19.25
C ILE A 144 1.94 -5.84 -19.93
N GLU A 145 1.22 -6.57 -20.80
CA GLU A 145 1.79 -7.74 -21.47
C GLU A 145 3.12 -7.40 -22.16
N GLY A 146 4.14 -8.21 -21.91
CA GLY A 146 5.47 -8.06 -22.47
C GLY A 146 6.32 -6.91 -21.89
N LYS A 147 5.81 -6.11 -20.94
CA LYS A 147 6.60 -5.06 -20.29
C LYS A 147 7.49 -5.63 -19.19
N VAL A 148 8.67 -5.04 -19.07
CA VAL A 148 9.68 -5.40 -18.06
C VAL A 148 9.59 -4.44 -16.89
N PHE A 149 9.51 -5.00 -15.69
CA PHE A 149 9.32 -4.26 -14.44
C PHE A 149 10.50 -4.39 -13.49
N SER A 150 10.89 -3.28 -12.88
CA SER A 150 11.71 -3.25 -11.67
C SER A 150 10.82 -3.04 -10.45
N VAL A 151 10.92 -3.95 -9.48
CA VAL A 151 10.22 -3.88 -8.18
C VAL A 151 11.26 -3.84 -7.08
N SER A 152 11.12 -2.94 -6.11
CA SER A 152 11.91 -2.94 -4.89
C SER A 152 11.18 -3.61 -3.74
N GLY A 153 11.93 -4.07 -2.73
CA GLY A 153 11.37 -4.81 -1.62
C GLY A 153 11.06 -6.27 -1.96
N PHE A 154 10.65 -7.03 -0.95
CA PHE A 154 10.16 -8.41 -1.06
C PHE A 154 9.06 -8.72 0.00
N GLY A 155 8.49 -7.66 0.58
CA GLY A 155 7.36 -7.75 1.50
C GLY A 155 6.02 -8.01 0.78
N ASN A 156 4.89 -7.91 1.52
CA ASN A 156 3.54 -8.15 0.98
C ASN A 156 3.22 -7.31 -0.26
N VAL A 157 3.67 -6.07 -0.27
CA VAL A 157 3.40 -5.13 -1.38
C VAL A 157 4.12 -5.57 -2.65
N ALA A 158 5.42 -5.85 -2.55
CA ALA A 158 6.22 -6.34 -3.66
C ALA A 158 5.72 -7.69 -4.15
N TRP A 159 5.47 -8.63 -3.24
CA TRP A 159 4.93 -9.96 -3.56
C TRP A 159 3.59 -9.87 -4.31
N GLY A 160 2.65 -9.07 -3.81
CA GLY A 160 1.37 -8.86 -4.52
C GLY A 160 1.55 -8.22 -5.90
N ALA A 161 2.42 -7.21 -6.02
CA ALA A 161 2.72 -6.60 -7.31
C ALA A 161 3.29 -7.61 -8.31
N ILE A 162 4.27 -8.42 -7.89
CA ILE A 162 4.89 -9.47 -8.73
C ILE A 162 3.85 -10.48 -9.22
N MET A 163 2.99 -10.97 -8.31
CA MET A 163 1.92 -11.91 -8.67
C MET A 163 1.01 -11.33 -9.75
N LYS A 164 0.52 -10.10 -9.55
CA LYS A 164 -0.44 -9.49 -10.48
C LYS A 164 0.21 -9.08 -11.81
N ILE A 165 1.47 -8.62 -11.81
CA ILE A 165 2.23 -8.35 -13.04
C ILE A 165 2.37 -9.63 -13.87
N ASN A 166 2.76 -10.74 -13.24
CA ASN A 166 2.88 -12.03 -13.91
C ASN A 166 1.54 -12.54 -14.46
N GLU A 167 0.44 -12.38 -13.70
CA GLU A 167 -0.91 -12.75 -14.13
C GLU A 167 -1.33 -11.98 -15.39
N LEU A 168 -0.92 -10.71 -15.52
CA LEU A 168 -1.23 -9.84 -16.65
C LEU A 168 -0.18 -9.90 -17.78
N GLY A 169 0.74 -10.86 -17.74
CA GLY A 169 1.72 -11.09 -18.81
C GLY A 169 2.95 -10.17 -18.81
N GLY A 170 3.15 -9.39 -17.75
CA GLY A 170 4.38 -8.61 -17.54
C GLY A 170 5.51 -9.47 -16.96
N LYS A 171 6.74 -8.94 -16.95
CA LYS A 171 7.94 -9.62 -16.48
C LYS A 171 8.61 -8.79 -15.39
N VAL A 172 8.70 -9.32 -14.17
CA VAL A 172 9.43 -8.68 -13.08
C VAL A 172 10.85 -9.24 -13.04
N VAL A 173 11.85 -8.37 -13.06
CA VAL A 173 13.27 -8.77 -13.11
C VAL A 173 14.04 -8.40 -11.85
N THR A 174 13.47 -7.68 -10.89
CA THR A 174 14.18 -7.29 -9.67
C THR A 174 13.32 -7.45 -8.42
N ILE A 175 13.98 -7.73 -7.31
CA ILE A 175 13.55 -7.51 -5.93
C ILE A 175 14.69 -6.90 -5.14
N SER A 176 14.43 -6.28 -4.00
CA SER A 176 15.50 -5.74 -3.15
C SER A 176 15.22 -5.91 -1.66
N GLY A 177 16.29 -6.01 -0.89
CA GLY A 177 16.31 -6.01 0.56
C GLY A 177 17.24 -4.92 1.12
N PRO A 178 17.44 -4.89 2.44
CA PRO A 178 18.44 -4.04 3.07
C PRO A 178 19.88 -4.38 2.66
N ASP A 179 20.14 -5.62 2.27
CA ASP A 179 21.44 -6.15 1.84
C ASP A 179 21.81 -5.78 0.40
N GLY A 180 20.81 -5.47 -0.45
CA GLY A 180 21.04 -5.16 -1.86
C GLY A 180 19.84 -5.49 -2.73
N TYR A 181 20.07 -5.78 -4.01
CA TYR A 181 19.01 -6.22 -4.92
C TYR A 181 19.40 -7.43 -5.76
N ILE A 182 18.39 -8.14 -6.23
CA ILE A 182 18.49 -9.23 -7.19
C ILE A 182 18.09 -8.71 -8.57
N TYR A 183 18.87 -9.10 -9.59
CA TYR A 183 18.47 -9.02 -11.00
C TYR A 183 18.36 -10.43 -11.57
N ASP A 184 17.14 -10.80 -11.97
CA ASP A 184 16.81 -12.10 -12.57
C ASP A 184 16.31 -11.88 -13.99
N ALA A 185 17.16 -12.10 -14.97
CA ALA A 185 16.88 -11.89 -16.39
C ALA A 185 15.75 -12.79 -16.91
N ASP A 186 15.54 -13.97 -16.32
CA ASP A 186 14.46 -14.91 -16.68
C ASP A 186 13.10 -14.49 -16.13
N GLY A 187 13.11 -13.61 -15.14
CA GLY A 187 11.94 -13.11 -14.45
C GLY A 187 11.57 -13.91 -13.20
N ILE A 188 11.00 -13.19 -12.24
CA ILE A 188 10.57 -13.70 -10.93
C ILE A 188 9.15 -14.23 -11.07
N LYS A 189 8.97 -15.53 -11.31
CA LYS A 189 7.68 -16.20 -11.55
C LYS A 189 7.67 -17.63 -10.99
N GLY A 190 6.46 -18.21 -10.84
CA GLY A 190 6.29 -19.58 -10.35
C GLY A 190 6.91 -19.80 -8.98
N GLU A 191 7.68 -20.86 -8.79
CA GLU A 191 8.35 -21.21 -7.54
C GLU A 191 9.22 -20.10 -6.95
N LYS A 192 9.78 -19.21 -7.79
CA LYS A 192 10.55 -18.05 -7.36
C LYS A 192 9.70 -17.06 -6.56
N VAL A 193 8.41 -16.93 -6.87
CA VAL A 193 7.46 -16.08 -6.12
C VAL A 193 7.11 -16.73 -4.77
N ASP A 194 6.95 -18.06 -4.75
CA ASP A 194 6.68 -18.79 -3.51
C ASP A 194 7.89 -18.73 -2.56
N TYR A 195 9.10 -18.80 -3.10
CA TYR A 195 10.34 -18.64 -2.33
C TYR A 195 10.46 -17.26 -1.63
N LEU A 196 9.85 -16.20 -2.18
CA LEU A 196 9.80 -14.90 -1.49
C LEU A 196 9.04 -14.99 -0.15
N LEU A 197 8.03 -15.86 -0.04
CA LEU A 197 7.32 -16.09 1.22
C LEU A 197 8.22 -16.78 2.25
N GLU A 198 9.04 -17.72 1.81
CA GLU A 198 10.03 -18.39 2.66
C GLU A 198 11.09 -17.41 3.15
N LEU A 199 11.64 -16.55 2.26
CA LEU A 199 12.58 -15.50 2.64
C LEU A 199 11.99 -14.59 3.72
N ARG A 200 10.73 -14.20 3.58
CA ARG A 200 10.04 -13.38 4.57
C ARG A 200 9.82 -14.11 5.88
N ALA A 201 9.47 -15.38 5.84
CA ALA A 201 9.27 -16.21 7.04
C ALA A 201 10.57 -16.43 7.80
N SER A 202 11.74 -16.36 7.15
CA SER A 202 13.05 -16.51 7.78
C SER A 202 13.39 -15.37 8.76
N ASN A 203 12.72 -14.21 8.66
CA ASN A 203 12.99 -12.98 9.43
C ASN A 203 14.44 -12.43 9.31
N ASN A 204 15.15 -12.81 8.26
CA ASN A 204 16.54 -12.35 8.04
C ASN A 204 16.62 -11.04 7.25
N ASP A 205 15.52 -10.58 6.67
CA ASP A 205 15.41 -9.34 5.88
C ASP A 205 16.47 -9.19 4.76
N VAL A 206 16.93 -10.30 4.17
CA VAL A 206 17.96 -10.33 3.10
C VAL A 206 17.43 -11.02 1.86
N VAL A 207 17.92 -10.62 0.67
CA VAL A 207 17.54 -11.20 -0.61
C VAL A 207 18.64 -12.04 -1.28
N GLN A 208 19.87 -11.97 -0.78
CA GLN A 208 21.01 -12.73 -1.33
C GLN A 208 20.71 -14.25 -1.46
N PRO A 209 20.02 -14.95 -0.52
CA PRO A 209 19.70 -16.37 -0.68
C PRO A 209 18.90 -16.70 -1.92
N TYR A 210 18.10 -15.76 -2.44
CA TYR A 210 17.41 -15.95 -3.72
C TYR A 210 18.41 -16.12 -4.89
N ALA A 211 19.49 -15.32 -4.91
CA ALA A 211 20.51 -15.43 -5.95
C ALA A 211 21.25 -16.76 -5.89
N GLU A 212 21.50 -17.26 -4.69
CA GLU A 212 22.17 -18.55 -4.45
C GLU A 212 21.30 -19.71 -4.93
N GLU A 213 19.98 -19.67 -4.66
CA GLU A 213 19.01 -20.71 -5.01
C GLU A 213 18.75 -20.75 -6.53
N PHE A 214 18.55 -19.59 -7.17
CA PHE A 214 18.10 -19.52 -8.56
C PHE A 214 19.18 -19.07 -9.56
N GLY A 215 20.42 -18.87 -9.12
CA GLY A 215 21.52 -18.45 -10.00
C GLY A 215 21.34 -17.03 -10.56
N ALA A 216 20.57 -16.17 -9.89
CA ALA A 216 20.36 -14.78 -10.28
C ALA A 216 21.52 -13.88 -9.85
N GLN A 217 21.64 -12.71 -10.43
CA GLN A 217 22.67 -11.74 -10.04
C GLN A 217 22.26 -11.04 -8.74
N PHE A 218 23.15 -11.04 -7.74
CA PHE A 218 23.03 -10.22 -6.53
C PHE A 218 23.97 -9.01 -6.60
N VAL A 219 23.46 -7.84 -6.29
CA VAL A 219 24.21 -6.59 -6.21
C VAL A 219 24.11 -6.00 -4.82
N ALA A 220 25.18 -6.10 -4.04
CA ALA A 220 25.21 -5.69 -2.64
C ALA A 220 25.07 -4.17 -2.45
N ALA A 221 24.38 -3.76 -1.40
CA ALA A 221 24.27 -2.38 -0.93
C ALA A 221 23.73 -1.37 -1.96
N LYS A 222 23.03 -1.82 -2.99
CA LYS A 222 22.41 -0.97 -4.02
C LYS A 222 20.90 -1.21 -4.12
N LYS A 223 20.21 -0.29 -4.80
CA LYS A 223 18.81 -0.38 -5.20
C LYS A 223 18.69 -0.71 -6.69
N PRO A 224 17.58 -1.29 -7.17
CA PRO A 224 17.47 -1.84 -8.52
C PRO A 224 17.26 -0.80 -9.63
N TRP A 225 17.50 0.48 -9.35
CA TRP A 225 17.15 1.58 -10.24
C TRP A 225 18.13 1.80 -11.41
N GLU A 226 19.23 1.06 -11.43
CA GLU A 226 20.19 1.06 -12.56
C GLU A 226 19.81 0.04 -13.66
N CYS A 227 18.84 -0.85 -13.39
CA CYS A 227 18.40 -1.86 -14.36
C CYS A 227 17.59 -1.23 -15.51
N ALA A 228 17.84 -1.71 -16.74
CA ALA A 228 17.06 -1.32 -17.90
C ALA A 228 15.69 -1.99 -17.87
N VAL A 229 14.63 -1.21 -17.66
CA VAL A 229 13.25 -1.67 -17.53
C VAL A 229 12.27 -0.67 -18.17
N ASP A 230 11.09 -1.12 -18.51
CA ASP A 230 10.00 -0.26 -19.01
C ASP A 230 9.35 0.54 -17.87
N ILE A 231 9.13 -0.11 -16.73
CA ILE A 231 8.33 0.40 -15.61
C ILE A 231 9.05 0.12 -14.29
N ALA A 232 9.09 1.11 -13.39
CA ALA A 232 9.61 0.94 -12.04
C ALA A 232 8.52 1.13 -10.98
N ILE A 233 8.48 0.22 -10.01
CA ILE A 233 7.50 0.20 -8.93
C ILE A 233 8.22 0.15 -7.57
N PRO A 234 8.53 1.31 -6.95
CA PRO A 234 9.06 1.35 -5.60
C PRO A 234 8.05 0.77 -4.59
N CYS A 235 8.43 -0.33 -3.92
CA CYS A 235 7.55 -1.08 -2.99
C CYS A 235 8.15 -1.28 -1.59
N ALA A 236 9.33 -0.72 -1.30
CA ALA A 236 10.05 -0.99 -0.05
C ALA A 236 9.82 0.09 1.00
N THR A 237 10.57 1.19 0.94
CA THR A 237 10.64 2.19 2.00
C THR A 237 10.46 3.61 1.50
N GLU A 238 10.31 4.55 2.45
CA GLU A 238 10.26 5.98 2.17
C GLU A 238 11.60 6.45 1.59
N ASN A 239 11.55 7.37 0.60
CA ASN A 239 12.73 8.01 -0.02
C ASN A 239 13.78 7.03 -0.58
N GLU A 240 13.35 5.86 -1.03
CA GLU A 240 14.25 4.85 -1.59
C GLU A 240 14.72 5.14 -3.03
N LEU A 241 14.02 6.01 -3.76
CA LEU A 241 14.33 6.43 -5.11
C LEU A 241 14.71 7.92 -5.12
N THR A 242 16.00 8.18 -5.30
CA THR A 242 16.56 9.53 -5.31
C THR A 242 16.48 10.19 -6.68
N LEU A 243 16.83 11.49 -6.76
CA LEU A 243 16.93 12.19 -8.05
C LEU A 243 17.91 11.53 -9.03
N GLU A 244 19.04 11.04 -8.54
CA GLU A 244 20.04 10.39 -9.40
C GLU A 244 19.54 9.01 -9.89
N ASP A 245 18.81 8.27 -9.05
CA ASP A 245 18.13 7.05 -9.46
C ASP A 245 17.08 7.34 -10.54
N ALA A 246 16.28 8.39 -10.36
CA ALA A 246 15.26 8.80 -11.33
C ALA A 246 15.87 9.15 -12.70
N LYS A 247 16.97 9.91 -12.71
CA LYS A 247 17.69 10.22 -13.96
C LYS A 247 18.25 8.95 -14.62
N THR A 248 18.75 8.01 -13.83
CA THR A 248 19.30 6.74 -14.31
C THR A 248 18.21 5.87 -14.93
N LEU A 249 17.06 5.73 -14.28
CA LEU A 249 15.90 5.01 -14.80
C LEU A 249 15.45 5.58 -16.16
N VAL A 250 15.26 6.90 -16.24
CA VAL A 250 14.84 7.55 -17.49
C VAL A 250 15.88 7.37 -18.61
N LYS A 251 17.18 7.53 -18.29
CA LYS A 251 18.28 7.29 -19.23
C LYS A 251 18.28 5.85 -19.76
N ASN A 252 17.94 4.88 -18.91
CA ASN A 252 17.92 3.46 -19.26
C ASN A 252 16.60 3.00 -19.92
N GLY A 253 15.70 3.94 -20.26
CA GLY A 253 14.50 3.67 -21.04
C GLY A 253 13.21 3.49 -20.24
N CYS A 254 13.25 3.65 -18.92
CA CYS A 254 12.03 3.63 -18.11
C CYS A 254 11.12 4.80 -18.49
N PHE A 255 9.86 4.50 -18.82
CA PHE A 255 8.88 5.52 -19.25
C PHE A 255 7.72 5.71 -18.26
N LEU A 256 7.65 4.88 -17.20
CA LEU A 256 6.63 4.97 -16.18
C LEU A 256 7.19 4.58 -14.80
N VAL A 257 6.93 5.43 -13.81
CA VAL A 257 7.17 5.12 -12.39
C VAL A 257 5.86 5.23 -11.62
N ALA A 258 5.48 4.17 -10.93
CA ALA A 258 4.31 4.12 -10.05
C ALA A 258 4.75 3.91 -8.61
N GLU A 259 4.73 4.97 -7.82
CA GLU A 259 5.14 4.95 -6.42
C GLU A 259 4.16 4.11 -5.59
N THR A 260 4.59 2.96 -5.11
CA THR A 260 3.73 2.05 -4.35
C THR A 260 4.01 2.09 -2.86
N SER A 261 5.26 2.29 -2.45
CA SER A 261 5.56 2.65 -1.05
C SER A 261 5.02 4.04 -0.71
N ASN A 262 4.84 4.32 0.59
CA ASN A 262 4.48 5.67 1.01
C ASN A 262 5.70 6.58 0.86
N MET A 263 5.59 7.62 0.03
CA MET A 263 6.70 8.55 -0.26
C MET A 263 8.00 7.82 -0.65
N GLY A 264 7.90 6.84 -1.54
CA GLY A 264 9.05 6.04 -2.00
C GLY A 264 10.09 6.84 -2.77
N CYS A 265 9.69 7.94 -3.40
CA CYS A 265 10.56 8.85 -4.13
C CYS A 265 10.86 10.11 -3.31
N THR A 266 12.09 10.64 -3.40
CA THR A 266 12.39 11.96 -2.84
C THR A 266 11.63 13.06 -3.57
N ALA A 267 11.42 14.22 -2.94
CA ALA A 267 10.69 15.33 -3.56
C ALA A 267 11.31 15.80 -4.89
N GLU A 268 12.64 15.81 -4.96
CA GLU A 268 13.40 16.14 -6.17
C GLU A 268 13.18 15.11 -7.27
N ALA A 269 13.14 13.82 -6.91
CA ALA A 269 12.83 12.72 -7.85
C ALA A 269 11.40 12.84 -8.39
N VAL A 270 10.41 13.11 -7.51
CA VAL A 270 9.01 13.32 -7.90
C VAL A 270 8.88 14.47 -8.90
N ASN A 271 9.52 15.61 -8.64
CA ASN A 271 9.48 16.77 -9.53
C ASN A 271 10.09 16.42 -10.91
N TYR A 272 11.24 15.78 -10.92
CA TYR A 272 11.90 15.37 -12.16
C TYR A 272 11.08 14.35 -12.96
N LEU A 273 10.59 13.28 -12.30
CA LEU A 273 9.83 12.21 -12.96
C LEU A 273 8.49 12.73 -13.53
N THR A 274 7.81 13.63 -12.82
CA THR A 274 6.53 14.22 -13.26
C THR A 274 6.68 14.99 -14.59
N GLU A 275 7.83 15.61 -14.82
CA GLU A 275 8.10 16.33 -16.08
C GLU A 275 8.65 15.38 -17.17
N ALA A 276 9.52 14.43 -16.81
CA ALA A 276 10.25 13.61 -17.76
C ALA A 276 9.43 12.45 -18.34
N ILE A 277 8.65 11.76 -17.51
CA ILE A 277 7.92 10.53 -17.86
C ILE A 277 6.53 10.48 -17.21
N SER A 278 5.82 9.36 -17.34
CA SER A 278 4.57 9.13 -16.59
C SER A 278 4.91 8.76 -15.14
N PHE A 279 4.54 9.61 -14.20
CA PHE A 279 4.72 9.38 -12.77
C PHE A 279 3.40 9.44 -12.02
N ALA A 280 3.16 8.49 -11.10
CA ALA A 280 2.00 8.51 -10.22
C ALA A 280 2.39 8.38 -8.74
N PRO A 281 1.79 9.20 -7.84
CA PRO A 281 2.16 9.28 -6.43
C PRO A 281 1.55 8.14 -5.60
N GLY A 282 2.21 7.78 -4.51
CA GLY A 282 1.84 6.69 -3.62
C GLY A 282 0.40 6.74 -3.12
N LYS A 283 -0.11 7.92 -2.75
CA LYS A 283 -1.49 8.05 -2.24
C LYS A 283 -2.58 7.58 -3.22
N ALA A 284 -2.33 7.62 -4.52
CA ALA A 284 -3.22 7.08 -5.53
C ALA A 284 -2.89 5.61 -5.85
N VAL A 285 -1.62 5.32 -6.11
CA VAL A 285 -1.15 4.00 -6.55
C VAL A 285 -1.35 2.94 -5.47
N ASN A 286 -0.99 3.21 -4.22
CA ASN A 286 -1.03 2.23 -3.13
C ASN A 286 -2.37 2.17 -2.37
N ALA A 287 -3.41 2.80 -2.89
CA ALA A 287 -4.72 2.84 -2.23
C ALA A 287 -5.44 1.47 -2.18
N GLY A 288 -4.93 0.46 -2.88
CA GLY A 288 -5.53 -0.89 -2.88
C GLY A 288 -5.68 -1.49 -1.49
N GLY A 289 -4.69 -1.32 -0.62
CA GLY A 289 -4.76 -1.82 0.76
C GLY A 289 -5.90 -1.21 1.57
N VAL A 290 -6.10 0.10 1.50
CA VAL A 290 -7.21 0.76 2.20
C VAL A 290 -8.55 0.52 1.49
N ALA A 291 -8.57 0.35 0.17
CA ALA A 291 -9.76 -0.06 -0.57
C ALA A 291 -10.28 -1.40 -0.07
N VAL A 292 -9.45 -2.45 0.00
CA VAL A 292 -9.86 -3.75 0.55
C VAL A 292 -10.21 -3.67 2.03
N SER A 293 -9.57 -2.79 2.81
CA SER A 293 -10.02 -2.51 4.18
C SER A 293 -11.45 -1.95 4.23
N GLY A 294 -11.82 -1.06 3.32
CA GLY A 294 -13.20 -0.58 3.19
C GLY A 294 -14.18 -1.66 2.74
N LEU A 295 -13.75 -2.56 1.84
CA LEU A 295 -14.54 -3.73 1.47
C LEU A 295 -14.71 -4.69 2.65
N GLU A 296 -13.70 -4.87 3.52
CA GLU A 296 -13.83 -5.62 4.77
C GLU A 296 -14.89 -4.99 5.69
N MET A 297 -14.90 -3.65 5.83
CA MET A 297 -15.94 -2.95 6.59
C MET A 297 -17.33 -3.23 6.00
N SER A 298 -17.50 -3.20 4.69
CA SER A 298 -18.76 -3.51 4.01
C SER A 298 -19.21 -4.94 4.28
N GLN A 299 -18.33 -5.92 4.13
CA GLN A 299 -18.59 -7.33 4.42
C GLN A 299 -19.00 -7.53 5.90
N ASN A 300 -18.33 -6.83 6.83
CA ASN A 300 -18.68 -6.88 8.25
C ASN A 300 -20.06 -6.29 8.52
N SER A 301 -20.42 -5.20 7.85
CA SER A 301 -21.70 -4.52 8.01
C SER A 301 -22.88 -5.40 7.56
N ILE A 302 -22.72 -6.11 6.45
CA ILE A 302 -23.75 -7.03 5.92
C ILE A 302 -23.63 -8.45 6.49
N ARG A 303 -22.59 -8.74 7.29
CA ARG A 303 -22.29 -10.06 7.86
C ARG A 303 -22.15 -11.18 6.83
N MET A 304 -21.54 -10.88 5.71
CA MET A 304 -21.20 -11.83 4.63
C MET A 304 -19.75 -11.71 4.24
N ASN A 305 -19.11 -12.84 3.94
CA ASN A 305 -17.81 -12.86 3.30
C ASN A 305 -17.99 -12.99 1.79
N TRP A 306 -17.29 -12.14 1.05
CA TRP A 306 -17.26 -12.23 -0.41
C TRP A 306 -16.20 -13.19 -0.88
N PRO A 307 -16.41 -13.92 -1.99
CA PRO A 307 -15.38 -14.73 -2.62
C PRO A 307 -14.25 -13.85 -3.16
N LYS A 308 -13.09 -14.47 -3.41
CA LYS A 308 -11.88 -13.78 -3.87
C LYS A 308 -12.11 -12.96 -5.14
N GLU A 309 -12.84 -13.54 -6.08
CA GLU A 309 -13.15 -12.94 -7.39
C GLU A 309 -13.98 -11.66 -7.25
N GLU A 310 -14.89 -11.64 -6.31
CA GLU A 310 -15.72 -10.46 -6.05
C GLU A 310 -14.92 -9.33 -5.40
N VAL A 311 -14.08 -9.65 -4.42
CA VAL A 311 -13.19 -8.67 -3.79
C VAL A 311 -12.21 -8.10 -4.83
N ASP A 312 -11.64 -8.93 -5.70
CA ASP A 312 -10.71 -8.51 -6.75
C ASP A 312 -11.40 -7.62 -7.80
N MET A 313 -12.62 -7.97 -8.20
CA MET A 313 -13.44 -7.16 -9.09
C MET A 313 -13.70 -5.75 -8.51
N TYR A 314 -14.08 -5.66 -7.25
CA TYR A 314 -14.27 -4.38 -6.57
C TYR A 314 -12.98 -3.59 -6.46
N LEU A 315 -11.87 -4.25 -6.11
CA LEU A 315 -10.55 -3.63 -6.03
C LEU A 315 -10.16 -3.02 -7.39
N HIS A 316 -10.27 -3.80 -8.47
CA HIS A 316 -9.96 -3.33 -9.82
C HIS A 316 -10.81 -2.09 -10.21
N ARG A 317 -12.12 -2.15 -9.94
CA ARG A 317 -13.03 -1.02 -10.20
C ARG A 317 -12.63 0.23 -9.40
N ILE A 318 -12.34 0.09 -8.11
CA ILE A 318 -11.93 1.21 -7.27
C ILE A 318 -10.63 1.82 -7.78
N MET A 319 -9.63 1.01 -8.16
CA MET A 319 -8.37 1.52 -8.69
C MET A 319 -8.56 2.25 -10.03
N LYS A 320 -9.49 1.79 -10.86
CA LYS A 320 -9.89 2.51 -12.08
C LYS A 320 -10.49 3.88 -11.77
N GLU A 321 -11.40 3.95 -10.81
CA GLU A 321 -12.06 5.20 -10.41
C GLU A 321 -11.08 6.20 -9.80
N ILE A 322 -10.07 5.72 -9.04
CA ILE A 322 -8.96 6.53 -8.55
C ILE A 322 -8.15 7.10 -9.73
N HIS A 323 -7.79 6.25 -10.68
CA HIS A 323 -7.06 6.67 -11.89
C HIS A 323 -7.85 7.72 -12.67
N ASP A 324 -9.13 7.47 -12.95
CA ASP A 324 -9.99 8.38 -13.70
C ASP A 324 -10.14 9.74 -12.99
N THR A 325 -10.23 9.73 -11.66
CA THR A 325 -10.23 10.95 -10.84
C THR A 325 -8.91 11.71 -11.00
N CYS A 326 -7.78 11.01 -10.96
CA CYS A 326 -6.47 11.63 -11.16
C CYS A 326 -6.35 12.23 -12.58
N VAL A 327 -6.85 11.55 -13.59
CA VAL A 327 -6.88 12.08 -14.96
C VAL A 327 -7.78 13.31 -15.06
N LYS A 328 -9.00 13.25 -14.51
CA LYS A 328 -9.95 14.36 -14.52
C LYS A 328 -9.36 15.66 -14.00
N TYR A 329 -8.64 15.62 -12.89
CA TYR A 329 -8.09 16.80 -12.22
C TYR A 329 -6.64 17.11 -12.59
N GLY A 330 -5.92 16.13 -13.15
CA GLY A 330 -4.50 16.27 -13.49
C GLY A 330 -4.19 16.45 -14.99
N LYS A 331 -5.18 16.32 -15.89
CA LYS A 331 -4.95 16.42 -17.33
C LYS A 331 -4.53 17.84 -17.72
N ARG A 332 -3.42 17.93 -18.46
CA ARG A 332 -2.89 19.18 -19.04
C ARG A 332 -2.44 18.90 -20.49
N GLY A 333 -3.28 19.28 -21.45
CA GLY A 333 -3.07 18.92 -22.86
C GLY A 333 -3.07 17.39 -23.02
N ASP A 334 -2.01 16.85 -23.61
CA ASP A 334 -1.85 15.40 -23.83
C ASP A 334 -1.19 14.66 -22.66
N LYS A 335 -0.74 15.39 -21.62
CA LYS A 335 -0.11 14.81 -20.42
C LYS A 335 -1.06 14.79 -19.23
N VAL A 336 -0.82 13.87 -18.32
CA VAL A 336 -1.51 13.79 -17.02
C VAL A 336 -0.50 13.98 -15.89
N ASN A 337 -0.70 15.01 -15.08
CA ASN A 337 0.01 15.19 -13.83
C ASN A 337 -0.77 14.47 -12.72
N TYR A 338 -0.44 13.21 -12.46
CA TYR A 338 -1.13 12.38 -11.46
C TYR A 338 -0.95 12.91 -10.03
N VAL A 339 0.13 13.64 -9.74
CA VAL A 339 0.34 14.27 -8.41
C VAL A 339 -0.72 15.33 -8.15
N VAL A 340 -0.88 16.26 -9.10
CA VAL A 340 -1.93 17.28 -9.04
C VAL A 340 -3.32 16.63 -9.04
N GLY A 341 -3.52 15.65 -9.91
CA GLY A 341 -4.79 14.91 -10.03
C GLY A 341 -5.23 14.26 -8.73
N ALA A 342 -4.32 13.57 -8.05
CA ALA A 342 -4.59 12.91 -6.77
C ALA A 342 -4.87 13.94 -5.65
N ASN A 343 -4.07 15.00 -5.57
CA ASN A 343 -4.25 16.02 -4.53
C ASN A 343 -5.56 16.79 -4.70
N VAL A 344 -5.86 17.27 -5.92
CA VAL A 344 -7.08 18.04 -6.18
C VAL A 344 -8.32 17.14 -6.09
N GLY A 345 -8.27 15.93 -6.67
CA GLY A 345 -9.40 15.00 -6.61
C GLY A 345 -9.76 14.60 -5.19
N GLY A 346 -8.75 14.31 -4.36
CA GLY A 346 -8.95 14.02 -2.94
C GLY A 346 -9.49 15.22 -2.16
N PHE A 347 -8.94 16.41 -2.39
CA PHE A 347 -9.35 17.64 -1.73
C PHE A 347 -10.81 18.01 -2.04
N VAL A 348 -11.20 18.06 -3.32
CA VAL A 348 -12.54 18.49 -3.76
C VAL A 348 -13.62 17.68 -3.08
N LYS A 349 -13.50 16.35 -3.07
CA LYS A 349 -14.49 15.46 -2.43
C LYS A 349 -14.69 15.77 -0.94
N VAL A 350 -13.59 16.01 -0.21
CA VAL A 350 -13.65 16.33 1.23
C VAL A 350 -14.22 17.72 1.45
N ALA A 351 -13.74 18.70 0.69
CA ALA A 351 -14.17 20.11 0.80
C ALA A 351 -15.66 20.28 0.50
N ASP A 352 -16.15 19.66 -0.58
CA ASP A 352 -17.57 19.71 -0.95
C ASP A 352 -18.46 19.08 0.14
N ALA A 353 -18.03 17.97 0.72
CA ALA A 353 -18.74 17.33 1.83
C ALA A 353 -18.75 18.24 3.08
N MET A 354 -17.64 18.90 3.42
CA MET A 354 -17.56 19.85 4.52
C MET A 354 -18.47 21.05 4.30
N LEU A 355 -18.48 21.61 3.10
CA LEU A 355 -19.37 22.72 2.74
C LEU A 355 -20.84 22.34 2.84
N ALA A 356 -21.20 21.14 2.37
CA ALA A 356 -22.57 20.65 2.41
C ALA A 356 -23.08 20.37 3.84
N GLN A 357 -22.20 19.95 4.74
CA GLN A 357 -22.54 19.64 6.15
C GLN A 357 -22.47 20.86 7.09
N GLY A 358 -21.83 21.93 6.64
CA GLY A 358 -21.57 23.11 7.46
C GLY A 358 -20.33 22.95 8.36
N ILE A 359 -19.99 24.02 9.07
CA ILE A 359 -18.91 24.03 10.07
C ILE A 359 -19.50 23.66 11.41
N VAL A 360 -19.09 22.54 11.96
CA VAL A 360 -19.56 21.96 13.23
C VAL A 360 -18.39 21.80 14.19
#